data_69f8cf798a1784d978d22d1771ace695
#
_entry.id   69f8cf798a1784d978d22d1771ace695
#
_cell.length_a   1.000
_cell.length_b   1.000
_cell.length_c   1.000
_cell.angle_alpha   90.00
_cell.angle_beta   90.00
_cell.angle_gamma   90.00
#
_symmetry.space_group_name_H-M   'P 1'
#
loop_
_entity.id
_entity.type
_entity.pdbx_description
1 polymer ?
#
loop_
_entity_poly.entity_id
_entity_poly.type
_entity_poly.pdbx_seq_one_letter_code
_entity_poly.pdbx_strand_id
1 'polypeptide(L)'
;NITKQETIMDKKQEIFARRKGYEELIPLDDIIACFYLGLREYFEVAEFLEVTEEFLRHTVSHYAEKYGPMYDYGGYFINFGNSIDVYKKF
;
A
#
# COMPACT_ATOMS: atom_id res chain seq x y z
N ASN A 1 18.31 20.82 -9.48
CA ASN A 1 17.07 21.21 -9.94
C ASN A 1 15.97 20.24 -9.52
N ILE A 2 14.77 20.69 -9.71
CA ILE A 2 13.61 20.01 -9.12
C ILE A 2 13.50 18.57 -9.59
N THR A 3 13.68 18.34 -10.89
CA THR A 3 13.57 16.99 -11.45
C THR A 3 14.59 16.05 -10.83
N LYS A 4 15.80 16.51 -10.64
CA LYS A 4 16.83 15.69 -10.02
C LYS A 4 16.48 15.35 -8.58
N GLN A 5 15.97 16.33 -7.86
CA GLN A 5 15.58 16.09 -6.47
C GLN A 5 14.47 15.07 -6.38
N GLU A 6 13.49 15.18 -7.26
CA GLU A 6 12.39 14.23 -7.27
C GLU A 6 12.88 12.82 -7.55
N THR A 7 13.80 12.69 -8.52
CA THR A 7 14.35 11.38 -8.84
C THR A 7 15.11 10.78 -7.66
N ILE A 8 15.89 11.62 -6.97
CA ILE A 8 16.64 11.15 -5.81
C ILE A 8 15.70 10.72 -4.70
N MET A 9 14.64 11.50 -4.46
CA MET A 9 13.68 11.15 -3.44
C MET A 9 12.97 9.84 -3.75
N ASP A 10 12.60 9.66 -5.03
CA ASP A 10 11.95 8.43 -5.43
C ASP A 10 12.85 7.22 -5.19
N LYS A 11 14.13 7.35 -5.53
CA LYS A 11 15.06 6.24 -5.32
C LYS A 11 15.28 5.95 -3.85
N LYS A 12 15.38 6.99 -3.03
CA LYS A 12 15.53 6.79 -1.60
C LYS A 12 14.30 6.12 -1.02
N GLN A 13 13.13 6.54 -1.48
CA GLN A 13 11.89 5.93 -1.02
C GLN A 13 11.84 4.46 -1.38
N GLU A 14 12.23 4.11 -2.60
CA GLU A 14 12.25 2.72 -3.01
C GLU A 14 13.21 1.88 -2.19
N ILE A 15 14.42 2.40 -1.98
CA ILE A 15 15.42 1.67 -1.21
C ILE A 15 14.94 1.47 0.23
N PHE A 16 14.41 2.52 0.81
CA PHE A 16 13.91 2.47 2.17
C PHE A 16 12.73 1.49 2.27
N ALA A 17 11.86 1.53 1.28
CA ALA A 17 10.66 0.69 1.26
C ALA A 17 11.00 -0.79 1.21
N ARG A 18 12.06 -1.15 0.50
CA ARG A 18 12.45 -2.55 0.39
C ARG A 18 12.79 -3.15 1.74
N ARG A 19 12.99 -2.32 2.74
CA ARG A 19 13.36 -2.80 4.07
C ARG A 19 12.24 -2.61 5.06
N LYS A 20 11.80 -1.36 5.25
CA LYS A 20 10.77 -1.06 6.24
C LYS A 20 9.75 -0.05 5.74
N GLY A 21 10.10 0.67 4.69
CA GLY A 21 9.32 1.82 4.28
C GLY A 21 7.92 1.50 3.81
N TYR A 22 7.70 0.30 3.30
CA TYR A 22 6.37 -0.08 2.85
C TYR A 22 5.35 0.07 3.98
N GLU A 23 5.65 -0.50 5.13
CA GLU A 23 4.71 -0.50 6.24
C GLU A 23 4.63 0.86 6.91
N GLU A 24 5.72 1.60 6.88
CA GLU A 24 5.72 2.93 7.48
C GLU A 24 4.92 3.92 6.65
N LEU A 25 5.06 3.85 5.34
CA LEU A 25 4.39 4.80 4.45
C LEU A 25 2.95 4.41 4.15
N ILE A 26 2.66 3.12 4.13
CA ILE A 26 1.30 2.64 3.89
C ILE A 26 0.98 1.57 4.95
N PRO A 27 0.66 2.01 6.17
CA PRO A 27 0.23 1.06 7.19
C PRO A 27 -1.09 0.41 6.81
N LEU A 28 -1.37 -0.74 7.39
CA LEU A 28 -2.62 -1.45 7.11
C LEU A 28 -3.84 -0.61 7.45
N ASP A 29 -3.73 0.26 8.45
CA ASP A 29 -4.84 1.13 8.79
C ASP A 29 -5.22 2.06 7.65
N ASP A 30 -4.25 2.49 6.85
CA ASP A 30 -4.53 3.32 5.69
C ASP A 30 -5.31 2.54 4.63
N ILE A 31 -5.00 1.26 4.49
CA ILE A 31 -5.73 0.40 3.56
C ILE A 31 -7.18 0.24 4.01
N ILE A 32 -7.38 0.07 5.32
CA ILE A 32 -8.72 0.00 5.88
C ILE A 32 -9.48 1.30 5.63
N ALA A 33 -8.81 2.44 5.80
CA ALA A 33 -9.43 3.74 5.54
C ALA A 33 -9.89 3.85 4.10
N CYS A 34 -9.08 3.38 3.16
CA CYS A 34 -9.47 3.39 1.75
C CYS A 34 -10.71 2.54 1.51
N PHE A 35 -10.83 1.42 2.20
CA PHE A 35 -12.02 0.59 2.10
C PHE A 35 -13.27 1.37 2.50
N TYR A 36 -13.21 2.08 3.61
CA TYR A 36 -14.36 2.86 4.06
C TYR A 36 -14.71 3.99 3.11
N LEU A 37 -13.72 4.47 2.35
CA LEU A 37 -13.96 5.50 1.35
C LEU A 37 -14.44 4.92 0.03
N GLY A 38 -14.51 3.60 -0.09
CA GLY A 38 -14.95 2.96 -1.31
C GLY A 38 -13.92 2.89 -2.40
N LEU A 39 -12.66 3.14 -2.07
CA LEU A 39 -11.58 3.10 -3.04
C LEU A 39 -11.12 1.65 -3.22
N ARG A 40 -11.08 1.20 -4.47
CA ARG A 40 -10.75 -0.21 -4.76
C ARG A 40 -9.61 -0.35 -5.75
N GLU A 41 -9.53 0.56 -6.72
CA GLU A 41 -8.52 0.46 -7.76
C GLU A 41 -7.18 0.99 -7.25
N TYR A 42 -6.10 0.41 -7.76
CA TYR A 42 -4.77 0.84 -7.33
C TYR A 42 -4.56 2.32 -7.57
N PHE A 43 -5.01 2.84 -8.72
CA PHE A 43 -4.78 4.25 -9.00
C PHE A 43 -5.54 5.16 -8.04
N GLU A 44 -6.72 4.74 -7.61
CA GLU A 44 -7.50 5.53 -6.66
C GLU A 44 -6.84 5.55 -5.29
N VAL A 45 -6.40 4.38 -4.84
CA VAL A 45 -5.76 4.27 -3.54
C VAL A 45 -4.44 5.02 -3.53
N ALA A 46 -3.66 4.88 -4.60
CA ALA A 46 -2.37 5.57 -4.69
C ALA A 46 -2.56 7.07 -4.65
N GLU A 47 -3.55 7.58 -5.35
CA GLU A 47 -3.80 9.01 -5.35
C GLU A 47 -4.21 9.50 -3.97
N PHE A 48 -5.06 8.77 -3.30
CA PHE A 48 -5.50 9.15 -1.96
C PHE A 48 -4.34 9.13 -0.97
N LEU A 49 -3.47 8.14 -1.07
CA LEU A 49 -2.34 8.01 -0.16
C LEU A 49 -1.13 8.84 -0.59
N GLU A 50 -1.23 9.51 -1.74
CA GLU A 50 -0.17 10.38 -2.25
C GLU A 50 1.13 9.62 -2.50
N VAL A 51 1.01 8.43 -3.06
CA VAL A 51 2.14 7.63 -3.48
C VAL A 51 1.96 7.26 -4.94
N THR A 52 3.02 6.77 -5.56
CA THR A 52 2.88 6.27 -6.93
C THR A 52 2.15 4.94 -6.92
N GLU A 53 1.50 4.63 -8.03
CA GLU A 53 0.83 3.34 -8.15
C GLU A 53 1.85 2.20 -8.07
N GLU A 54 3.03 2.41 -8.64
CA GLU A 54 4.09 1.40 -8.59
C GLU A 54 4.51 1.13 -7.14
N PHE A 55 4.70 2.19 -6.37
CA PHE A 55 5.07 2.02 -4.96
C PHE A 55 3.98 1.27 -4.20
N LEU A 56 2.73 1.61 -4.47
CA LEU A 56 1.61 0.92 -3.83
C LEU A 56 1.60 -0.56 -4.18
N ARG A 57 1.83 -0.88 -5.46
CA ARG A 57 1.85 -2.28 -5.88
C ARG A 57 2.98 -3.05 -5.21
N HIS A 58 4.14 -2.42 -5.07
CA HIS A 58 5.25 -3.06 -4.35
C HIS A 58 4.90 -3.27 -2.88
N THR A 59 4.20 -2.30 -2.29
CA THR A 59 3.78 -2.43 -0.89
C THR A 59 2.81 -3.60 -0.71
N VAL A 60 1.86 -3.73 -1.62
CA VAL A 60 0.89 -4.83 -1.55
C VAL A 60 1.60 -6.17 -1.71
N SER A 61 2.57 -6.24 -2.64
CA SER A 61 3.37 -7.46 -2.80
C SER A 61 4.14 -7.79 -1.53
N HIS A 62 4.69 -6.77 -0.88
CA HIS A 62 5.40 -6.96 0.37
C HIS A 62 4.48 -7.56 1.44
N TYR A 63 3.27 -7.01 1.56
CA TYR A 63 2.32 -7.53 2.54
C TYR A 63 1.89 -8.95 2.19
N ALA A 64 1.71 -9.23 0.90
CA ALA A 64 1.32 -10.58 0.47
C ALA A 64 2.40 -11.60 0.82
N GLU A 65 3.68 -11.21 0.68
CA GLU A 65 4.77 -12.10 1.04
C GLU A 65 4.85 -12.30 2.55
N LYS A 66 4.62 -11.23 3.29
CA LYS A 66 4.77 -11.27 4.73
C LYS A 66 3.62 -12.00 5.42
N TYR A 67 2.40 -11.75 4.96
CA TYR A 67 1.20 -12.25 5.64
C TYR A 67 0.41 -13.27 4.83
N GLY A 68 0.81 -13.51 3.59
CA GLY A 68 0.04 -14.37 2.71
C GLY A 68 -0.99 -13.55 1.94
N PRO A 69 -1.70 -14.22 1.02
CA PRO A 69 -2.66 -13.49 0.17
C PRO A 69 -3.87 -12.95 0.92
N MET A 70 -4.18 -13.52 2.08
CA MET A 70 -5.31 -13.07 2.88
C MET A 70 -4.84 -12.95 4.32
N TYR A 71 -5.02 -11.78 4.91
CA TYR A 71 -4.51 -11.52 6.25
C TYR A 71 -5.65 -11.09 7.18
N ASP A 72 -5.70 -11.70 8.34
CA ASP A 72 -6.65 -11.38 9.38
C ASP A 72 -6.10 -10.22 10.22
N TYR A 73 -6.66 -9.04 10.03
CA TYR A 73 -6.20 -7.83 10.71
C TYR A 73 -7.33 -7.26 11.54
N GLY A 74 -7.35 -7.58 12.83
CA GLY A 74 -8.38 -7.12 13.72
C GLY A 74 -9.74 -7.66 13.31
N GLY A 75 -10.67 -6.81 13.02
CA GLY A 75 -12.00 -7.24 12.59
C GLY A 75 -12.15 -7.35 11.08
N TYR A 76 -11.04 -7.44 10.35
CA TYR A 76 -11.05 -7.40 8.89
C TYR A 76 -10.18 -8.49 8.30
N PHE A 77 -10.56 -8.95 7.11
CA PHE A 77 -9.67 -9.71 6.24
C PHE A 77 -9.24 -8.82 5.10
N ILE A 78 -7.94 -8.75 4.86
CA ILE A 78 -7.38 -7.95 3.78
C ILE A 78 -6.82 -8.90 2.73
N ASN A 79 -7.27 -8.72 1.49
CA ASN A 79 -6.80 -9.52 0.37
C ASN A 79 -5.77 -8.71 -0.41
N PHE A 80 -4.54 -9.24 -0.49
CA PHE A 80 -3.44 -8.61 -1.19
C PHE A 80 -3.27 -9.28 -2.55
N GLY A 81 -4.18 -9.03 -3.47
CA GLY A 81 -4.15 -9.68 -4.77
C GLY A 81 -4.08 -8.67 -5.90
N ASN A 82 -4.76 -8.97 -6.99
CA ASN A 82 -4.77 -8.08 -8.16
C ASN A 82 -5.40 -6.75 -7.83
N SER A 83 -6.34 -6.73 -6.92
CA SER A 83 -6.88 -5.49 -6.38
C SER A 83 -6.90 -5.64 -4.87
N ILE A 84 -6.96 -4.51 -4.17
CA ILE A 84 -6.95 -4.53 -2.72
C ILE A 84 -8.40 -4.65 -2.26
N ASP A 85 -8.71 -5.76 -1.60
CA ASP A 85 -10.05 -5.99 -1.08
C ASP A 85 -10.00 -6.14 0.42
N VAL A 86 -10.99 -5.55 1.09
CA VAL A 86 -11.11 -5.63 2.54
C VAL A 86 -12.50 -6.13 2.86
N TYR A 87 -12.59 -7.14 3.71
CA TYR A 87 -13.84 -7.74 4.11
C TYR A 87 -13.98 -7.61 5.62
N LYS A 88 -15.13 -7.11 6.07
CA LYS A 88 -15.41 -7.09 7.50
C LYS A 88 -15.80 -8.49 7.93
N LYS A 89 -15.37 -8.86 9.13
CA LYS A 89 -15.70 -10.17 9.67
C LYS A 89 -17.16 -10.28 10.10
N PHE A 90 -17.79 -9.14 10.36
CA PHE A 90 -19.18 -9.14 10.82
C PHE A 90 -20.06 -8.41 9.85
#